data_d917a2abd63c4a029d8e09dc1c986ad2
#
_entry.id   d917a2abd63c4a029d8e09dc1c986ad2
#
_cell.length_a   1.000
_cell.length_b   1.000
_cell.length_c   1.000
_cell.angle_alpha   90.00
_cell.angle_beta   90.00
_cell.angle_gamma   90.00
#
_symmetry.space_group_name_H-M   'P 1'
#
loop_
_entity.id
_entity.type
_entity.pdbx_description
1 polymer ?
#
loop_
_entity_poly.entity_id
_entity_poly.type
_entity_poly.pdbx_seq_one_letter_code
_entity_poly.pdbx_strand_id
1 'polypeptide(L)'
;MKSNKVNVYNSVHPVRANPMQPSTLSGYYDTRKLTRILFSIIVIILLLAVFAIVFLTKKTNDENASIIEELNLETTSKEQLIPSVIINTNTKWKQNAITVVGGNGWGSKSNQLNYPSGIYIDDDDHNIYIADTWNHRIVRWEFGGNNGEIVAGGNGQGSAIHQLNHPKDVILDKDKKNIVICDHGNFRVIQWSLQNSHDQQILIYPILCWGLAIDNNGDLYISDWRKHQVKRWKQGDKEGTVVAGGNEKGNRFNQLDQPTSIFVDEYHSVYIADYMNNRVMKWIKNATEGILVAPGQDADKNPNSLIHPIGMIVDHIGNIYMSDVRNSQITRWSPGTIEGVPVVGEKKDESKPMEISYLYDLS
;
A
#
# COMPACT_ATOMS: atom_id res chain seq x y z
N MET A 1 -73.22 -27.41 17.92
CA MET A 1 -74.28 -27.06 18.93
C MET A 1 -74.34 -25.54 18.93
N LYS A 2 -75.36 -25.03 18.32
CA LYS A 2 -76.49 -24.21 18.85
C LYS A 2 -75.99 -22.97 19.59
N SER A 3 -76.08 -21.79 18.98
CA SER A 3 -77.26 -20.87 18.95
C SER A 3 -77.27 -19.98 20.24
N ASN A 4 -77.35 -18.69 20.17
CA ASN A 4 -78.56 -17.94 19.92
C ASN A 4 -78.25 -16.41 19.80
N LYS A 5 -79.06 -15.83 18.97
CA LYS A 5 -79.38 -14.42 18.76
C LYS A 5 -79.98 -13.77 19.99
N VAL A 6 -79.83 -12.43 20.17
CA VAL A 6 -80.94 -11.54 20.50
C VAL A 6 -80.68 -10.16 19.90
N ASN A 7 -81.63 -9.72 19.05
CA ASN A 7 -81.87 -8.36 18.61
C ASN A 7 -82.65 -7.57 19.70
N VAL A 8 -82.33 -6.30 19.90
CA VAL A 8 -83.30 -5.32 20.35
C VAL A 8 -83.15 -4.02 19.55
N TYR A 9 -84.21 -3.69 18.85
CA TYR A 9 -84.52 -2.38 18.26
C TYR A 9 -84.89 -1.39 19.37
N ASN A 10 -84.48 -0.13 19.23
CA ASN A 10 -85.31 0.99 19.57
C ASN A 10 -84.95 2.23 18.76
N SER A 11 -85.94 2.70 18.06
CA SER A 11 -86.08 3.90 17.28
C SER A 11 -86.32 5.13 18.14
N VAL A 12 -85.61 6.24 17.85
CA VAL A 12 -86.11 7.57 18.19
C VAL A 12 -85.76 8.53 17.05
N HIS A 13 -86.80 9.20 16.57
CA HIS A 13 -86.87 10.15 15.47
C HIS A 13 -86.20 11.51 15.78
N PRO A 14 -85.99 12.35 14.75
CA PRO A 14 -84.97 13.38 14.73
C PRO A 14 -85.47 14.77 15.08
N VAL A 15 -84.59 15.57 15.63
CA VAL A 15 -84.83 17.01 15.79
C VAL A 15 -83.97 17.73 14.73
N ARG A 16 -84.67 18.46 13.86
CA ARG A 16 -84.08 19.39 12.86
C ARG A 16 -83.34 20.54 13.62
N ALA A 17 -82.10 20.74 13.39
CA ALA A 17 -81.38 21.99 13.66
C ALA A 17 -80.95 22.63 12.32
N ASN A 18 -81.24 23.92 12.14
CA ASN A 18 -80.87 24.72 10.99
C ASN A 18 -79.38 24.85 10.83
N PRO A 19 -78.86 24.84 9.60
CA PRO A 19 -77.42 25.04 9.36
C PRO A 19 -77.04 26.52 9.47
N MET A 20 -76.10 26.82 10.38
CA MET A 20 -75.33 28.06 10.33
C MET A 20 -74.40 28.00 9.13
N GLN A 21 -74.48 29.04 8.28
CA GLN A 21 -73.53 29.24 7.20
C GLN A 21 -72.14 29.59 7.77
N PRO A 22 -71.03 28.97 7.32
CA PRO A 22 -69.70 29.44 7.63
C PRO A 22 -69.41 30.66 6.76
N SER A 23 -69.03 31.77 7.40
CA SER A 23 -68.44 32.94 6.75
C SER A 23 -67.09 32.55 6.11
N THR A 24 -67.06 32.48 4.80
CA THR A 24 -65.82 32.28 4.00
C THR A 24 -65.00 33.53 4.02
N LEU A 25 -63.97 33.61 4.88
CA LEU A 25 -62.79 34.43 4.65
C LEU A 25 -61.86 33.69 3.69
N SER A 26 -62.14 33.74 2.41
CA SER A 26 -61.19 33.27 1.37
C SER A 26 -60.18 34.40 1.11
N GLY A 27 -59.10 34.35 1.92
CA GLY A 27 -57.86 35.00 1.50
C GLY A 27 -57.28 34.20 0.33
N TYR A 28 -57.53 34.66 -0.89
CA TYR A 28 -56.96 34.10 -2.09
C TYR A 28 -55.46 34.40 -2.11
N TYR A 29 -54.65 33.53 -1.45
CA TYR A 29 -53.21 33.60 -1.60
C TYR A 29 -52.84 33.09 -2.99
N ASP A 30 -52.31 34.01 -3.85
CA ASP A 30 -51.80 33.66 -5.15
C ASP A 30 -50.65 32.66 -5.00
N THR A 31 -50.98 31.37 -5.07
CA THR A 31 -50.04 30.26 -4.93
C THR A 31 -48.86 30.36 -5.87
N ARG A 32 -49.04 31.01 -7.05
CA ARG A 32 -47.97 31.23 -8.02
C ARG A 32 -46.94 32.26 -7.55
N LYS A 33 -47.37 33.28 -6.79
CA LYS A 33 -46.46 34.26 -6.19
C LYS A 33 -45.66 33.62 -5.06
N LEU A 34 -46.33 32.83 -4.25
CA LEU A 34 -45.67 32.12 -3.12
C LEU A 34 -44.61 31.13 -3.64
N THR A 35 -44.91 30.36 -4.69
CA THR A 35 -43.99 29.42 -5.33
C THR A 35 -42.76 30.12 -5.93
N ARG A 36 -42.99 31.28 -6.58
CA ARG A 36 -41.84 32.08 -7.10
C ARG A 36 -40.97 32.65 -6.03
N ILE A 37 -41.55 33.12 -4.92
CA ILE A 37 -40.77 33.63 -3.77
C ILE A 37 -39.95 32.48 -3.13
N LEU A 38 -40.55 31.31 -2.90
CA LEU A 38 -39.86 30.13 -2.38
C LEU A 38 -38.72 29.68 -3.30
N PHE A 39 -38.96 29.63 -4.62
CA PHE A 39 -37.93 29.28 -5.57
C PHE A 39 -36.77 30.29 -5.55
N SER A 40 -37.04 31.59 -5.49
CA SER A 40 -36.00 32.63 -5.38
C SER A 40 -35.18 32.49 -4.09
N ILE A 41 -35.84 32.19 -2.97
CA ILE A 41 -35.15 31.97 -1.68
C ILE A 41 -34.23 30.74 -1.76
N ILE A 42 -34.67 29.64 -2.35
CA ILE A 42 -33.85 28.41 -2.53
C ILE A 42 -32.62 28.72 -3.40
N VAL A 43 -32.80 29.45 -4.50
CA VAL A 43 -31.68 29.85 -5.39
C VAL A 43 -30.67 30.71 -4.64
N ILE A 44 -31.15 31.67 -3.84
CA ILE A 44 -30.26 32.53 -3.02
C ILE A 44 -29.49 31.69 -2.01
N ILE A 45 -30.14 30.75 -1.30
CA ILE A 45 -29.47 29.86 -0.34
C ILE A 45 -28.39 29.01 -1.02
N LEU A 46 -28.68 28.46 -2.21
CA LEU A 46 -27.71 27.68 -2.97
C LEU A 46 -26.51 28.52 -3.41
N LEU A 47 -26.75 29.75 -3.86
CA LEU A 47 -25.67 30.67 -4.23
C LEU A 47 -24.79 31.06 -3.03
N LEU A 48 -25.40 31.29 -1.86
CA LEU A 48 -24.66 31.59 -0.62
C LEU A 48 -23.84 30.36 -0.16
N ALA A 49 -24.39 29.15 -0.30
CA ALA A 49 -23.67 27.93 0.02
C ALA A 49 -22.44 27.71 -0.89
N VAL A 50 -22.60 27.94 -2.20
CA VAL A 50 -21.47 27.87 -3.15
C VAL A 50 -20.43 28.94 -2.83
N PHE A 51 -20.84 30.16 -2.53
CA PHE A 51 -19.92 31.24 -2.16
C PHE A 51 -19.16 30.92 -0.88
N ALA A 52 -19.84 30.35 0.13
CA ALA A 52 -19.20 29.91 1.38
C ALA A 52 -18.16 28.81 1.13
N ILE A 53 -18.47 27.82 0.27
CA ILE A 53 -17.54 26.75 -0.09
C ILE A 53 -16.30 27.34 -0.80
N VAL A 54 -16.48 28.21 -1.78
CA VAL A 54 -15.37 28.86 -2.51
C VAL A 54 -14.52 29.73 -1.57
N PHE A 55 -15.16 30.45 -0.65
CA PHE A 55 -14.46 31.26 0.32
C PHE A 55 -13.64 30.45 1.33
N LEU A 56 -14.22 29.34 1.81
CA LEU A 56 -13.52 28.43 2.73
C LEU A 56 -12.35 27.72 2.05
N THR A 57 -12.52 27.27 0.80
CA THR A 57 -11.41 26.63 0.04
C THR A 57 -10.29 27.63 -0.26
N LYS A 58 -10.62 28.90 -0.57
CA LYS A 58 -9.60 29.94 -0.75
C LYS A 58 -8.87 30.23 0.54
N LYS A 59 -9.58 30.35 1.66
CA LYS A 59 -8.98 30.61 2.97
C LYS A 59 -8.04 29.49 3.41
N THR A 60 -8.43 28.21 3.23
CA THR A 60 -7.55 27.06 3.54
C THR A 60 -6.32 27.00 2.64
N ASN A 61 -6.42 27.39 1.38
CA ASN A 61 -5.27 27.46 0.49
C ASN A 61 -4.30 28.60 0.88
N ASP A 62 -4.83 29.77 1.31
CA ASP A 62 -4.01 30.89 1.75
C ASP A 62 -3.33 30.58 3.11
N GLU A 63 -4.00 29.89 4.03
CA GLU A 63 -3.41 29.42 5.30
C GLU A 63 -2.34 28.35 5.07
N ASN A 64 -2.55 27.40 4.16
CA ASN A 64 -1.54 26.39 3.78
C ASN A 64 -0.33 27.04 3.07
N ALA A 65 -0.53 28.07 2.25
CA ALA A 65 0.57 28.81 1.63
C ALA A 65 1.42 29.56 2.66
N SER A 66 0.79 30.18 3.67
CA SER A 66 1.51 30.89 4.74
C SER A 66 2.29 29.94 5.65
N ILE A 67 1.75 28.75 5.94
CA ILE A 67 2.45 27.69 6.72
C ILE A 67 3.67 27.18 5.95
N ILE A 68 3.55 27.01 4.63
CA ILE A 68 4.68 26.57 3.79
C ILE A 68 5.76 27.67 3.73
N GLU A 69 5.38 28.95 3.73
CA GLU A 69 6.32 30.07 3.73
C GLU A 69 7.04 30.20 5.09
N GLU A 70 6.35 29.98 6.20
CA GLU A 70 6.90 29.98 7.56
C GLU A 70 7.82 28.78 7.83
N LEU A 71 7.47 27.58 7.32
CA LEU A 71 8.32 26.39 7.36
C LEU A 71 9.59 26.54 6.50
N ASN A 72 9.53 27.29 5.40
CA ASN A 72 10.71 27.56 4.58
C ASN A 72 11.66 28.62 5.19
N LEU A 73 11.20 29.43 6.15
CA LEU A 73 12.02 30.43 6.84
C LEU A 73 12.76 29.88 8.07
N GLU A 74 12.29 28.80 8.70
CA GLU A 74 12.97 28.17 9.85
C GLU A 74 14.04 27.14 9.46
N THR A 75 14.07 26.68 8.20
CA THR A 75 15.04 25.66 7.72
C THR A 75 16.37 26.23 7.16
N THR A 76 16.65 27.52 7.30
CA THR A 76 17.94 28.11 6.87
C THR A 76 19.00 28.07 7.95
N SER A 77 19.22 26.96 8.64
CA SER A 77 20.47 26.74 9.34
C SER A 77 20.87 25.26 9.31
N LYS A 78 21.79 24.96 8.38
CA LYS A 78 22.74 23.83 8.40
C LYS A 78 22.14 22.44 8.45
N GLU A 79 21.76 21.96 7.26
CA GLU A 79 22.16 20.62 6.81
C GLU A 79 22.15 20.69 5.29
N GLN A 80 23.28 20.39 4.65
CA GLN A 80 23.34 20.12 3.22
C GLN A 80 22.57 18.80 3.01
N LEU A 81 21.24 18.90 2.94
CA LEU A 81 20.40 17.83 2.48
C LEU A 81 20.80 17.58 1.02
N ILE A 82 21.40 16.43 0.78
CA ILE A 82 21.46 15.83 -0.55
C ILE A 82 20.02 15.91 -1.06
N PRO A 83 19.76 16.53 -2.22
CA PRO A 83 18.40 16.65 -2.70
C PRO A 83 17.84 15.25 -2.88
N SER A 84 16.92 14.85 -2.00
CA SER A 84 16.10 13.67 -2.23
C SER A 84 15.50 13.86 -3.62
N VAL A 85 15.77 12.92 -4.53
CA VAL A 85 15.25 13.00 -5.90
C VAL A 85 13.73 12.99 -5.79
N ILE A 86 13.10 14.15 -5.96
CA ILE A 86 11.65 14.26 -5.94
C ILE A 86 11.15 13.63 -7.24
N ILE A 87 10.69 12.40 -7.15
CA ILE A 87 10.02 11.72 -8.24
C ILE A 87 8.63 12.36 -8.39
N ASN A 88 8.38 12.98 -9.55
CA ASN A 88 7.09 13.57 -9.87
C ASN A 88 6.57 13.04 -11.22
N THR A 89 5.36 13.44 -11.60
CA THR A 89 4.73 12.98 -12.85
C THR A 89 5.53 13.32 -14.13
N ASN A 90 6.44 14.30 -14.07
CA ASN A 90 7.29 14.74 -15.17
C ASN A 90 8.68 14.11 -15.13
N THR A 91 8.99 13.28 -14.15
CA THR A 91 10.27 12.59 -14.04
C THR A 91 10.49 11.72 -15.29
N LYS A 92 11.57 11.99 -16.03
CA LYS A 92 11.96 11.18 -17.18
C LYS A 92 12.86 10.05 -16.73
N TRP A 93 12.38 8.85 -16.87
CA TRP A 93 13.15 7.66 -16.57
C TRP A 93 14.11 7.33 -17.70
N LYS A 94 15.35 6.93 -17.36
CA LYS A 94 16.28 6.37 -18.33
C LYS A 94 15.77 4.98 -18.71
N GLN A 95 15.63 4.73 -20.02
CA GLN A 95 15.16 3.45 -20.52
C GLN A 95 16.26 2.37 -20.50
N ASN A 96 17.53 2.78 -20.53
CA ASN A 96 18.65 1.87 -20.44
C ASN A 96 19.07 1.72 -18.98
N ALA A 97 18.92 0.51 -18.44
CA ALA A 97 19.42 0.17 -17.12
C ALA A 97 20.95 0.06 -17.11
N ILE A 98 21.54 0.36 -15.95
CA ILE A 98 22.94 0.04 -15.67
C ILE A 98 22.98 -1.02 -14.57
N THR A 99 23.83 -2.00 -14.73
CA THR A 99 24.04 -3.00 -13.69
C THR A 99 24.91 -2.38 -12.59
N VAL A 100 24.37 -2.28 -11.39
CA VAL A 100 25.08 -1.72 -10.22
C VAL A 100 25.66 -2.82 -9.33
N VAL A 101 25.11 -4.03 -9.37
CA VAL A 101 25.57 -5.19 -8.61
C VAL A 101 25.47 -6.47 -9.46
N GLY A 102 26.35 -7.42 -9.25
CA GLY A 102 26.36 -8.69 -10.02
C GLY A 102 26.78 -8.48 -11.47
N GLY A 103 26.00 -9.00 -12.43
CA GLY A 103 26.25 -8.87 -13.87
C GLY A 103 27.33 -9.80 -14.42
N ASN A 104 27.93 -10.66 -13.60
CA ASN A 104 29.03 -11.56 -13.96
C ASN A 104 28.57 -13.03 -14.12
N GLY A 105 27.32 -13.21 -14.56
CA GLY A 105 26.69 -14.54 -14.67
C GLY A 105 26.28 -15.10 -13.32
N TRP A 106 25.58 -16.23 -13.37
CA TRP A 106 25.11 -16.93 -12.17
C TRP A 106 26.27 -17.59 -11.44
N GLY A 107 26.30 -17.50 -10.12
CA GLY A 107 27.33 -18.13 -9.32
C GLY A 107 27.40 -17.61 -7.90
N SER A 108 28.38 -18.12 -7.13
CA SER A 108 28.55 -17.84 -5.71
C SER A 108 29.79 -16.99 -5.39
N LYS A 109 30.54 -16.52 -6.41
CA LYS A 109 31.69 -15.65 -6.18
C LYS A 109 31.23 -14.31 -5.59
N SER A 110 32.18 -13.50 -5.09
CA SER A 110 31.89 -12.19 -4.50
C SER A 110 31.25 -11.20 -5.49
N ASN A 111 31.47 -11.37 -6.78
CA ASN A 111 30.89 -10.53 -7.85
C ASN A 111 29.73 -11.21 -8.60
N GLN A 112 29.20 -12.30 -8.10
CA GLN A 112 28.12 -13.06 -8.70
C GLN A 112 26.93 -13.21 -7.74
N LEU A 113 25.74 -13.28 -8.30
CA LEU A 113 24.49 -13.57 -7.61
C LEU A 113 23.80 -14.76 -8.25
N ASN A 114 22.87 -15.40 -7.52
CA ASN A 114 22.09 -16.52 -8.03
C ASN A 114 20.63 -16.40 -7.60
N TYR A 115 19.76 -16.00 -8.52
CA TYR A 115 18.34 -15.72 -8.27
C TYR A 115 18.13 -14.80 -7.04
N PRO A 116 18.72 -13.58 -7.02
CA PRO A 116 18.45 -12.62 -5.95
C PRO A 116 16.96 -12.29 -5.94
N SER A 117 16.37 -12.14 -4.75
CA SER A 117 14.95 -11.79 -4.62
C SER A 117 14.72 -10.46 -3.91
N GLY A 118 15.08 -10.31 -2.65
CA GLY A 118 14.91 -9.06 -1.91
C GLY A 118 16.11 -8.15 -2.00
N ILE A 119 15.87 -6.85 -2.05
CA ILE A 119 16.89 -5.81 -2.09
C ILE A 119 16.52 -4.70 -1.11
N TYR A 120 17.50 -4.19 -0.37
CA TYR A 120 17.36 -3.02 0.50
C TYR A 120 18.50 -2.05 0.25
N ILE A 121 18.17 -0.79 -0.01
CA ILE A 121 19.14 0.28 -0.24
C ILE A 121 19.29 1.11 1.03
N ASP A 122 20.51 1.23 1.53
CA ASP A 122 20.89 2.13 2.60
C ASP A 122 21.59 3.35 2.01
N ASP A 123 20.81 4.40 1.75
CA ASP A 123 21.30 5.63 1.14
C ASP A 123 22.30 6.38 2.03
N ASP A 124 22.18 6.27 3.36
CA ASP A 124 23.07 6.99 4.29
C ASP A 124 24.49 6.40 4.25
N ASP A 125 24.62 5.08 4.25
CA ASP A 125 25.90 4.39 4.24
C ASP A 125 26.32 3.91 2.85
N HIS A 126 25.54 4.24 1.81
CA HIS A 126 25.81 3.89 0.41
C HIS A 126 26.01 2.38 0.18
N ASN A 127 25.19 1.57 0.85
CA ASN A 127 25.20 0.13 0.76
C ASN A 127 23.91 -0.43 0.17
N ILE A 128 24.03 -1.54 -0.53
CA ILE A 128 22.93 -2.34 -1.02
C ILE A 128 23.00 -3.71 -0.34
N TYR A 129 21.93 -4.13 0.31
CA TYR A 129 21.78 -5.46 0.89
C TYR A 129 20.92 -6.32 -0.01
N ILE A 130 21.34 -7.53 -0.32
CA ILE A 130 20.70 -8.40 -1.30
C ILE A 130 20.49 -9.78 -0.72
N ALA A 131 19.24 -10.27 -0.78
CA ALA A 131 18.93 -11.67 -0.51
C ALA A 131 19.31 -12.50 -1.75
N ASP A 132 20.52 -13.07 -1.72
CA ASP A 132 21.05 -13.95 -2.77
C ASP A 132 20.52 -15.37 -2.55
N THR A 133 19.25 -15.53 -2.92
CA THR A 133 18.34 -16.61 -2.51
C THR A 133 18.90 -17.99 -2.73
N TRP A 134 19.39 -18.29 -3.93
CA TRP A 134 19.88 -19.61 -4.26
C TRP A 134 21.31 -19.90 -3.78
N ASN A 135 22.01 -18.86 -3.33
CA ASN A 135 23.30 -19.00 -2.64
C ASN A 135 23.13 -19.03 -1.11
N HIS A 136 21.89 -18.97 -0.60
CA HIS A 136 21.57 -19.04 0.83
C HIS A 136 22.38 -18.05 1.69
N ARG A 137 22.46 -16.80 1.23
CA ARG A 137 23.25 -15.74 1.87
C ARG A 137 22.61 -14.36 1.69
N ILE A 138 23.03 -13.41 2.54
CA ILE A 138 22.84 -11.98 2.32
C ILE A 138 24.19 -11.36 1.95
N VAL A 139 24.17 -10.57 0.89
CA VAL A 139 25.37 -9.87 0.40
C VAL A 139 25.17 -8.38 0.59
N ARG A 140 26.16 -7.71 1.19
CA ARG A 140 26.28 -6.25 1.23
C ARG A 140 27.18 -5.81 0.08
N TRP A 141 26.77 -4.76 -0.63
CA TRP A 141 27.50 -4.21 -1.77
C TRP A 141 27.58 -2.70 -1.65
N GLU A 142 28.78 -2.14 -1.67
CA GLU A 142 28.97 -0.69 -1.69
C GLU A 142 28.60 -0.10 -3.07
N PHE A 143 28.05 1.09 -3.13
CA PHE A 143 27.78 1.77 -4.38
C PHE A 143 29.06 1.96 -5.20
N GLY A 144 29.05 1.48 -6.45
CA GLY A 144 30.22 1.53 -7.33
C GLY A 144 31.27 0.45 -7.04
N GLY A 145 31.07 -0.39 -6.05
CA GLY A 145 31.96 -1.52 -5.75
C GLY A 145 31.85 -2.63 -6.80
N ASN A 146 32.95 -3.38 -6.98
CA ASN A 146 33.02 -4.50 -7.93
C ASN A 146 32.68 -5.85 -7.28
N ASN A 147 32.63 -5.95 -5.97
CA ASN A 147 32.45 -7.17 -5.20
C ASN A 147 31.52 -6.92 -4.02
N GLY A 148 30.70 -7.92 -3.69
CA GLY A 148 29.90 -7.95 -2.49
C GLY A 148 30.58 -8.69 -1.35
N GLU A 149 30.23 -8.35 -0.13
CA GLU A 149 30.62 -9.01 1.12
C GLU A 149 29.47 -9.86 1.63
N ILE A 150 29.74 -11.08 2.08
CA ILE A 150 28.73 -11.91 2.74
C ILE A 150 28.57 -11.42 4.17
N VAL A 151 27.38 -10.88 4.52
CA VAL A 151 27.08 -10.39 5.87
C VAL A 151 26.21 -11.34 6.67
N ALA A 152 25.55 -12.32 6.03
CA ALA A 152 24.82 -13.39 6.70
C ALA A 152 24.74 -14.64 5.84
N GLY A 153 24.69 -15.82 6.47
CA GLY A 153 24.62 -17.11 5.76
C GLY A 153 25.91 -17.44 5.02
N GLY A 154 25.80 -18.01 3.81
CA GLY A 154 26.95 -18.41 3.01
C GLY A 154 27.67 -19.68 3.48
N ASN A 155 27.15 -20.34 4.54
CA ASN A 155 27.69 -21.58 5.11
C ASN A 155 26.94 -22.81 4.59
N GLY A 156 26.46 -22.73 3.33
CA GLY A 156 25.58 -23.74 2.73
C GLY A 156 24.13 -23.63 3.18
N GLN A 157 23.25 -24.30 2.48
CA GLN A 157 21.83 -24.40 2.80
C GLN A 157 21.65 -25.15 4.13
N GLY A 158 20.87 -24.63 5.06
CA GLY A 158 20.59 -25.32 6.32
C GLY A 158 19.76 -24.50 7.28
N SER A 159 19.41 -25.12 8.42
CA SER A 159 18.58 -24.54 9.48
C SER A 159 19.34 -24.14 10.74
N ALA A 160 20.65 -24.38 10.80
CA ALA A 160 21.47 -23.91 11.92
C ALA A 160 21.38 -22.40 12.04
N ILE A 161 21.72 -21.86 13.24
CA ILE A 161 21.57 -20.41 13.49
C ILE A 161 22.42 -19.55 12.56
N HIS A 162 23.55 -20.07 12.09
CA HIS A 162 24.50 -19.45 11.16
C HIS A 162 24.29 -19.81 9.70
N GLN A 163 23.20 -20.52 9.38
CA GLN A 163 22.83 -20.89 8.03
C GLN A 163 21.52 -20.26 7.62
N LEU A 164 21.31 -20.06 6.32
CA LEU A 164 20.06 -19.61 5.72
C LEU A 164 19.54 -20.64 4.73
N ASN A 165 18.27 -20.58 4.43
CA ASN A 165 17.61 -21.43 3.44
C ASN A 165 16.64 -20.61 2.57
N HIS A 166 17.05 -20.29 1.35
CA HIS A 166 16.29 -19.46 0.41
C HIS A 166 15.78 -18.18 1.04
N PRO A 167 16.66 -17.29 1.57
CA PRO A 167 16.22 -15.99 2.08
C PRO A 167 15.49 -15.23 0.98
N LYS A 168 14.36 -14.62 1.30
CA LYS A 168 13.50 -13.92 0.34
C LYS A 168 13.64 -12.42 0.41
N ASP A 169 13.87 -11.90 1.60
CA ASP A 169 13.94 -10.47 1.82
C ASP A 169 14.90 -10.11 2.95
N VAL A 170 15.39 -8.89 2.94
CA VAL A 170 16.30 -8.34 3.93
C VAL A 170 16.03 -6.85 4.11
N ILE A 171 16.01 -6.39 5.35
CA ILE A 171 15.95 -4.98 5.71
C ILE A 171 16.94 -4.67 6.83
N LEU A 172 17.28 -3.40 7.04
CA LEU A 172 17.95 -2.95 8.25
C LEU A 172 16.95 -2.72 9.38
N ASP A 173 17.38 -2.95 10.62
CA ASP A 173 16.64 -2.46 11.78
C ASP A 173 16.73 -0.92 11.87
N LYS A 174 15.89 -0.32 12.72
CA LYS A 174 15.82 1.14 12.86
C LYS A 174 17.15 1.80 13.19
N ASP A 175 17.98 1.11 13.99
CA ASP A 175 19.29 1.61 14.43
C ASP A 175 20.42 1.29 13.44
N LYS A 176 20.13 0.59 12.34
CA LYS A 176 21.08 0.13 11.33
C LYS A 176 22.23 -0.72 11.87
N LYS A 177 22.01 -1.37 13.03
CA LYS A 177 23.00 -2.25 13.66
C LYS A 177 22.84 -3.70 13.24
N ASN A 178 21.64 -4.07 12.82
CA ASN A 178 21.29 -5.42 12.46
C ASN A 178 20.54 -5.46 11.15
N ILE A 179 20.71 -6.56 10.43
CA ILE A 179 19.83 -6.93 9.34
C ILE A 179 18.76 -7.89 9.86
N VAL A 180 17.53 -7.68 9.38
CA VAL A 180 16.40 -8.58 9.61
C VAL A 180 16.13 -9.32 8.31
N ILE A 181 16.12 -10.64 8.36
CA ILE A 181 16.12 -11.51 7.18
C ILE A 181 14.87 -12.40 7.21
N CYS A 182 14.14 -12.42 6.12
CA CYS A 182 13.14 -13.46 5.86
C CYS A 182 13.84 -14.74 5.40
N ASP A 183 14.10 -15.65 6.32
CA ASP A 183 14.67 -16.98 6.06
C ASP A 183 13.57 -17.98 5.71
N HIS A 184 13.02 -17.77 4.50
CA HIS A 184 11.79 -18.37 4.00
C HIS A 184 11.78 -19.89 4.08
N GLY A 185 12.84 -20.55 3.60
CA GLY A 185 12.93 -22.00 3.58
C GLY A 185 13.06 -22.64 4.97
N ASN A 186 13.38 -21.85 5.99
CA ASN A 186 13.44 -22.26 7.38
C ASN A 186 12.21 -21.81 8.18
N PHE A 187 11.23 -21.18 7.56
CA PHE A 187 9.99 -20.71 8.21
C PHE A 187 10.26 -19.74 9.37
N ARG A 188 11.25 -18.87 9.24
CA ARG A 188 11.63 -17.95 10.32
C ARG A 188 12.00 -16.57 9.80
N VAL A 189 11.88 -15.58 10.69
CA VAL A 189 12.55 -14.29 10.56
C VAL A 189 13.69 -14.26 11.57
N ILE A 190 14.87 -13.95 11.10
CA ILE A 190 16.11 -13.95 11.90
C ILE A 190 16.77 -12.57 11.82
N GLN A 191 17.25 -12.09 12.95
CA GLN A 191 18.09 -10.91 13.07
C GLN A 191 19.56 -11.34 13.09
N TRP A 192 20.40 -10.53 12.45
CA TRP A 192 21.81 -10.79 12.34
C TRP A 192 22.61 -9.50 12.55
N SER A 193 23.52 -9.48 13.51
CA SER A 193 24.29 -8.28 13.82
C SER A 193 25.32 -7.98 12.73
N LEU A 194 25.38 -6.73 12.30
CA LEU A 194 26.41 -6.23 11.40
C LEU A 194 27.75 -5.96 12.11
N GLN A 195 27.72 -5.85 13.43
CA GLN A 195 28.91 -5.59 14.24
C GLN A 195 29.56 -6.88 14.73
N ASN A 196 28.80 -7.94 14.91
CA ASN A 196 29.27 -9.22 15.41
C ASN A 196 28.61 -10.37 14.64
N SER A 197 29.36 -10.99 13.73
CA SER A 197 28.88 -12.08 12.87
C SER A 197 28.43 -13.35 13.65
N HIS A 198 28.68 -13.43 14.94
CA HIS A 198 28.26 -14.54 15.80
C HIS A 198 27.00 -14.20 16.65
N ASP A 199 26.43 -13.03 16.46
CA ASP A 199 25.23 -12.59 17.17
C ASP A 199 24.03 -12.67 16.25
N GLN A 200 23.32 -13.80 16.33
CA GLN A 200 22.10 -14.08 15.59
C GLN A 200 20.96 -14.38 16.55
N GLN A 201 19.78 -13.90 16.24
CA GLN A 201 18.57 -14.16 17.00
C GLN A 201 17.40 -14.51 16.09
N ILE A 202 16.73 -15.63 16.37
CA ILE A 202 15.44 -15.91 15.75
C ILE A 202 14.41 -15.00 16.40
N LEU A 203 13.86 -14.06 15.61
CA LEU A 203 12.83 -13.13 16.07
C LEU A 203 11.46 -13.78 16.06
N ILE A 204 11.14 -14.54 14.99
CA ILE A 204 9.81 -15.08 14.76
C ILE A 204 9.91 -16.49 14.15
N TYR A 205 9.16 -17.42 14.76
CA TYR A 205 9.01 -18.80 14.30
C TYR A 205 7.71 -19.40 14.86
N PRO A 206 6.92 -20.18 14.12
CA PRO A 206 7.05 -20.39 12.65
C PRO A 206 6.30 -19.31 11.84
N ILE A 207 6.89 -18.89 10.72
CA ILE A 207 6.25 -18.00 9.74
C ILE A 207 6.81 -18.27 8.35
N LEU A 208 5.95 -18.38 7.33
CA LEU A 208 6.39 -18.42 5.94
C LEU A 208 6.41 -16.99 5.38
N CYS A 209 7.42 -16.23 5.77
CA CYS A 209 7.59 -14.85 5.36
C CYS A 209 7.93 -14.74 3.87
N TRP A 210 7.53 -13.62 3.25
CA TRP A 210 7.99 -13.24 1.91
C TRP A 210 8.61 -11.85 1.92
N GLY A 211 7.84 -10.82 2.25
CA GLY A 211 8.27 -9.43 2.34
C GLY A 211 8.37 -8.95 3.79
N LEU A 212 9.30 -8.03 4.02
CA LEU A 212 9.57 -7.36 5.27
C LEU A 212 9.43 -5.85 5.08
N ALA A 213 8.93 -5.15 6.08
CA ALA A 213 8.98 -3.69 6.16
C ALA A 213 9.13 -3.26 7.61
N ILE A 214 9.66 -2.07 7.83
CA ILE A 214 9.77 -1.47 9.15
C ILE A 214 9.19 -0.06 9.09
N ASP A 215 8.42 0.33 10.12
CA ASP A 215 7.89 1.68 10.19
C ASP A 215 8.81 2.63 10.98
N ASN A 216 8.46 3.92 11.01
CA ASN A 216 9.22 4.94 11.73
C ASN A 216 9.34 4.69 13.25
N ASN A 217 8.50 3.84 13.83
CA ASN A 217 8.59 3.45 15.23
C ASN A 217 9.57 2.28 15.44
N GLY A 218 9.96 1.59 14.39
CA GLY A 218 10.73 0.36 14.44
C GLY A 218 9.87 -0.89 14.57
N ASP A 219 8.54 -0.78 14.34
CA ASP A 219 7.65 -1.94 14.30
C ASP A 219 7.90 -2.73 13.01
N LEU A 220 8.07 -4.03 13.14
CA LEU A 220 8.34 -4.93 12.02
C LEU A 220 7.05 -5.46 11.41
N TYR A 221 6.88 -5.32 10.11
CA TYR A 221 5.77 -5.86 9.34
C TYR A 221 6.26 -7.00 8.45
N ILE A 222 5.46 -8.07 8.37
CA ILE A 222 5.82 -9.27 7.64
C ILE A 222 4.61 -9.80 6.88
N SER A 223 4.78 -10.04 5.60
CA SER A 223 3.80 -10.82 4.83
C SER A 223 3.99 -12.32 5.12
N ASP A 224 2.94 -12.94 5.68
CA ASP A 224 2.86 -14.40 5.85
C ASP A 224 2.15 -14.99 4.63
N TRP A 225 2.97 -15.42 3.67
CA TRP A 225 2.52 -15.95 2.38
C TRP A 225 1.55 -17.14 2.52
N ARG A 226 1.76 -17.98 3.52
CA ARG A 226 0.97 -19.20 3.74
C ARG A 226 -0.34 -18.93 4.45
N LYS A 227 -0.37 -17.94 5.36
CA LYS A 227 -1.56 -17.58 6.12
C LYS A 227 -2.36 -16.44 5.49
N HIS A 228 -1.96 -15.98 4.31
CA HIS A 228 -2.67 -14.95 3.55
C HIS A 228 -2.94 -13.69 4.38
N GLN A 229 -1.90 -13.20 5.08
CA GLN A 229 -2.02 -12.08 6.01
C GLN A 229 -0.72 -11.28 6.09
N VAL A 230 -0.82 -10.05 6.60
CA VAL A 230 0.32 -9.27 7.08
C VAL A 230 0.19 -9.11 8.58
N LYS A 231 1.27 -9.35 9.28
CA LYS A 231 1.37 -9.16 10.73
C LYS A 231 2.39 -8.09 11.06
N ARG A 232 2.13 -7.36 12.15
CA ARG A 232 3.05 -6.39 12.75
C ARG A 232 3.51 -6.90 14.10
N TRP A 233 4.81 -6.77 14.37
CA TRP A 233 5.44 -6.98 15.68
C TRP A 233 6.04 -5.67 16.16
N LYS A 234 5.69 -5.26 17.37
CA LYS A 234 6.37 -4.22 18.10
C LYS A 234 7.57 -4.82 18.83
N GLN A 235 8.52 -3.97 19.18
CA GLN A 235 9.63 -4.42 20.02
C GLN A 235 9.12 -5.06 21.32
N GLY A 236 9.52 -6.30 21.58
CA GLY A 236 9.12 -7.08 22.74
C GLY A 236 7.82 -7.87 22.62
N ASP A 237 7.10 -7.76 21.52
CA ASP A 237 5.90 -8.58 21.28
C ASP A 237 6.29 -10.05 21.13
N LYS A 238 5.57 -10.93 21.85
CA LYS A 238 5.71 -12.39 21.70
C LYS A 238 4.96 -12.90 20.47
N GLU A 239 3.87 -12.25 20.13
CA GLU A 239 3.03 -12.59 18.99
C GLU A 239 2.71 -11.35 18.18
N GLY A 240 2.77 -11.46 16.86
CA GLY A 240 2.41 -10.36 15.97
C GLY A 240 0.90 -10.16 15.86
N THR A 241 0.50 -8.92 15.70
CA THR A 241 -0.89 -8.53 15.45
C THR A 241 -1.17 -8.58 13.95
N VAL A 242 -2.27 -9.23 13.52
CA VAL A 242 -2.72 -9.17 12.13
C VAL A 242 -3.18 -7.76 11.81
N VAL A 243 -2.61 -7.14 10.79
CA VAL A 243 -2.93 -5.78 10.35
C VAL A 243 -3.59 -5.74 8.97
N ALA A 244 -3.51 -6.84 8.21
CA ALA A 244 -4.19 -6.98 6.92
C ALA A 244 -4.43 -8.46 6.61
N GLY A 245 -5.51 -8.77 5.91
CA GLY A 245 -5.89 -10.15 5.60
C GLY A 245 -6.26 -10.97 6.83
N GLY A 246 -5.87 -12.26 6.86
CA GLY A 246 -6.13 -13.15 8.00
C GLY A 246 -7.56 -13.68 8.08
N ASN A 247 -8.39 -13.38 7.10
CA ASN A 247 -9.78 -13.82 6.97
C ASN A 247 -9.91 -14.93 5.92
N GLU A 248 -9.03 -15.93 6.00
CA GLU A 248 -8.84 -16.97 5.02
C GLU A 248 -8.33 -16.45 3.66
N LYS A 249 -7.94 -17.38 2.79
CA LYS A 249 -7.57 -17.11 1.42
C LYS A 249 -8.76 -16.60 0.61
N GLY A 250 -8.59 -15.51 -0.13
CA GLY A 250 -9.66 -15.00 -1.00
C GLY A 250 -9.37 -13.63 -1.59
N ASN A 251 -10.37 -13.12 -2.33
CA ASN A 251 -10.26 -11.87 -3.08
C ASN A 251 -11.18 -10.73 -2.56
N ARG A 252 -11.86 -10.92 -1.43
CA ARG A 252 -12.65 -9.85 -0.79
C ARG A 252 -11.72 -8.74 -0.30
N PHE A 253 -12.28 -7.59 0.06
CA PHE A 253 -11.46 -6.46 0.55
C PHE A 253 -10.81 -6.72 1.91
N ASN A 254 -11.30 -7.67 2.69
CA ASN A 254 -10.69 -8.12 3.94
C ASN A 254 -9.86 -9.39 3.82
N GLN A 255 -9.61 -9.88 2.59
CA GLN A 255 -8.86 -11.10 2.30
C GLN A 255 -7.64 -10.82 1.43
N LEU A 256 -6.66 -11.70 1.51
CA LEU A 256 -5.47 -11.75 0.66
C LEU A 256 -5.28 -13.16 0.10
N ASP A 257 -4.46 -13.28 -0.94
CA ASP A 257 -4.01 -14.55 -1.48
C ASP A 257 -2.52 -14.51 -1.83
N GLN A 258 -1.71 -15.12 -0.96
CA GLN A 258 -0.25 -15.19 -1.09
C GLN A 258 0.40 -13.78 -1.21
N PRO A 259 0.27 -12.94 -0.18
CA PRO A 259 0.90 -11.62 -0.18
C PRO A 259 2.42 -11.73 -0.28
N THR A 260 3.03 -10.90 -1.13
CA THR A 260 4.48 -10.84 -1.36
C THR A 260 5.08 -9.58 -0.76
N SER A 261 5.51 -8.61 -1.56
CA SER A 261 6.10 -7.37 -1.09
C SER A 261 5.09 -6.53 -0.32
N ILE A 262 5.59 -5.83 0.68
CA ILE A 262 4.83 -4.89 1.51
C ILE A 262 5.60 -3.58 1.66
N PHE A 263 4.88 -2.48 1.75
CA PHE A 263 5.40 -1.17 2.06
C PHE A 263 4.54 -0.52 3.15
N VAL A 264 5.17 0.21 4.07
CA VAL A 264 4.45 0.91 5.16
C VAL A 264 4.72 2.40 5.04
N ASP A 265 3.65 3.20 4.91
CA ASP A 265 3.77 4.66 4.82
C ASP A 265 3.94 5.32 6.21
N GLU A 266 4.23 6.60 6.21
CA GLU A 266 4.40 7.41 7.44
C GLU A 266 3.15 7.44 8.33
N TYR A 267 1.97 7.14 7.78
CA TYR A 267 0.69 7.03 8.49
C TYR A 267 0.42 5.62 9.00
N HIS A 268 1.40 4.70 8.88
CA HIS A 268 1.30 3.27 9.19
C HIS A 268 0.24 2.53 8.37
N SER A 269 -0.09 3.03 7.18
CA SER A 269 -0.88 2.24 6.24
C SER A 269 0.02 1.23 5.55
N VAL A 270 -0.51 0.04 5.31
CA VAL A 270 0.24 -1.05 4.69
C VAL A 270 -0.22 -1.23 3.26
N TYR A 271 0.68 -1.08 2.31
CA TYR A 271 0.47 -1.46 0.92
C TYR A 271 0.95 -2.90 0.74
N ILE A 272 0.22 -3.70 -0.02
CA ILE A 272 0.43 -5.14 -0.11
C ILE A 272 0.26 -5.59 -1.55
N ALA A 273 1.29 -6.20 -2.09
CA ALA A 273 1.22 -6.93 -3.35
C ALA A 273 0.50 -8.26 -3.11
N ASP A 274 -0.76 -8.32 -3.51
CA ASP A 274 -1.67 -9.47 -3.34
C ASP A 274 -1.55 -10.38 -4.57
N TYR A 275 -0.48 -11.18 -4.56
CA TYR A 275 0.12 -11.88 -5.69
C TYR A 275 -0.87 -12.69 -6.53
N MET A 276 -1.62 -13.60 -5.92
CA MET A 276 -2.55 -14.48 -6.64
C MET A 276 -3.85 -13.78 -7.04
N ASN A 277 -4.16 -12.65 -6.42
CA ASN A 277 -5.31 -11.83 -6.79
C ASN A 277 -4.95 -10.74 -7.83
N ASN A 278 -3.70 -10.68 -8.27
CA ASN A 278 -3.22 -9.73 -9.29
C ASN A 278 -3.56 -8.27 -8.94
N ARG A 279 -3.37 -7.84 -7.70
CA ARG A 279 -3.75 -6.51 -7.25
C ARG A 279 -2.79 -5.97 -6.19
N VAL A 280 -2.81 -4.66 -5.98
CA VAL A 280 -2.26 -4.03 -4.78
C VAL A 280 -3.39 -3.50 -3.92
N MET A 281 -3.32 -3.83 -2.65
CA MET A 281 -4.25 -3.39 -1.63
C MET A 281 -3.55 -2.47 -0.64
N LYS A 282 -4.27 -1.46 -0.12
CA LYS A 282 -3.82 -0.59 0.97
C LYS A 282 -4.72 -0.79 2.18
N TRP A 283 -4.16 -1.15 3.33
CA TRP A 283 -4.83 -1.12 4.61
C TRP A 283 -4.44 0.13 5.38
N ILE A 284 -5.40 1.01 5.64
CA ILE A 284 -5.22 2.13 6.57
C ILE A 284 -5.05 1.57 7.97
N LYS A 285 -4.25 2.21 8.80
CA LYS A 285 -4.03 1.79 10.19
C LYS A 285 -5.35 1.47 10.90
N ASN A 286 -5.44 0.27 11.48
CA ASN A 286 -6.61 -0.26 12.19
C ASN A 286 -7.86 -0.52 11.32
N ALA A 287 -7.78 -0.45 10.01
CA ALA A 287 -8.90 -0.81 9.15
C ALA A 287 -9.14 -2.33 9.16
N THR A 288 -10.40 -2.73 9.09
CA THR A 288 -10.83 -4.14 9.02
C THR A 288 -10.80 -4.70 7.61
N GLU A 289 -10.73 -3.83 6.61
CA GLU A 289 -10.63 -4.17 5.19
C GLU A 289 -9.71 -3.21 4.46
N GLY A 290 -9.17 -3.65 3.33
CA GLY A 290 -8.27 -2.88 2.50
C GLY A 290 -9.00 -2.09 1.42
N ILE A 291 -8.29 -1.14 0.84
CA ILE A 291 -8.70 -0.36 -0.33
C ILE A 291 -7.92 -0.89 -1.52
N LEU A 292 -8.59 -1.11 -2.64
CA LEU A 292 -7.95 -1.47 -3.90
C LEU A 292 -7.27 -0.23 -4.49
N VAL A 293 -5.94 -0.27 -4.63
CA VAL A 293 -5.14 0.89 -5.10
C VAL A 293 -4.49 0.65 -6.47
N ALA A 294 -4.24 -0.60 -6.82
CA ALA A 294 -3.85 -0.99 -8.18
C ALA A 294 -4.61 -2.27 -8.56
N PRO A 295 -5.64 -2.17 -9.40
CA PRO A 295 -6.41 -3.33 -9.84
C PRO A 295 -5.65 -4.12 -10.91
N GLY A 296 -5.61 -5.44 -10.76
CA GLY A 296 -5.35 -6.33 -11.87
C GLY A 296 -6.60 -6.41 -12.75
N GLN A 297 -6.42 -6.19 -14.02
CA GLN A 297 -7.47 -6.42 -15.01
C GLN A 297 -7.23 -7.74 -15.73
N ASP A 298 -8.24 -8.16 -16.51
CA ASP A 298 -8.13 -9.32 -17.40
C ASP A 298 -6.90 -9.17 -18.30
N ALA A 299 -5.87 -9.96 -18.05
CA ALA A 299 -4.59 -9.90 -18.76
C ALA A 299 -4.74 -10.10 -20.28
N ASP A 300 -5.78 -10.80 -20.69
CA ASP A 300 -6.08 -11.06 -22.10
C ASP A 300 -6.65 -9.82 -22.81
N LYS A 301 -7.15 -8.85 -22.06
CA LYS A 301 -7.77 -7.63 -22.58
C LYS A 301 -6.91 -6.38 -22.42
N ASN A 302 -6.01 -6.36 -21.45
CA ASN A 302 -5.16 -5.20 -21.20
C ASN A 302 -3.71 -5.64 -20.94
N PRO A 303 -2.78 -5.39 -21.88
CA PRO A 303 -1.37 -5.75 -21.75
C PRO A 303 -0.67 -5.02 -20.59
N ASN A 304 -1.25 -3.92 -20.07
CA ASN A 304 -0.74 -3.17 -18.94
C ASN A 304 -1.41 -3.59 -17.63
N SER A 305 -2.13 -4.72 -17.59
CA SER A 305 -2.72 -5.22 -16.36
C SER A 305 -1.66 -5.77 -15.43
N LEU A 306 -1.83 -5.51 -14.15
CA LEU A 306 -0.98 -6.06 -13.10
C LEU A 306 -1.16 -7.57 -12.99
N ILE A 307 -0.07 -8.33 -13.12
CA ILE A 307 -0.10 -9.79 -13.02
C ILE A 307 1.00 -10.24 -12.08
N HIS A 308 0.61 -11.02 -11.09
CA HIS A 308 1.52 -11.58 -10.09
C HIS A 308 2.51 -10.54 -9.54
N PRO A 309 2.02 -9.46 -8.89
CA PRO A 309 2.88 -8.42 -8.36
C PRO A 309 3.84 -9.01 -7.31
N ILE A 310 5.14 -8.74 -7.45
CA ILE A 310 6.17 -9.24 -6.53
C ILE A 310 6.85 -8.09 -5.81
N GLY A 311 7.61 -7.25 -6.52
CA GLY A 311 8.33 -6.12 -5.95
C GLY A 311 7.52 -4.84 -6.05
N MET A 312 7.55 -4.03 -4.99
CA MET A 312 6.76 -2.81 -4.89
C MET A 312 7.47 -1.76 -4.04
N ILE A 313 7.49 -0.51 -4.54
CA ILE A 313 7.78 0.67 -3.73
C ILE A 313 6.67 1.72 -3.90
N VAL A 314 6.53 2.59 -2.91
CA VAL A 314 5.57 3.69 -2.93
C VAL A 314 6.29 4.98 -2.64
N ASP A 315 6.09 6.01 -3.49
CA ASP A 315 6.70 7.30 -3.27
C ASP A 315 5.87 8.19 -2.32
N HIS A 316 6.43 9.33 -1.94
CA HIS A 316 5.84 10.27 -0.97
C HIS A 316 4.49 10.87 -1.41
N ILE A 317 4.14 10.83 -2.70
CA ILE A 317 2.84 11.28 -3.21
C ILE A 317 1.86 10.13 -3.44
N GLY A 318 2.27 8.89 -3.10
CA GLY A 318 1.45 7.70 -3.15
C GLY A 318 1.42 7.01 -4.51
N ASN A 319 2.34 7.33 -5.45
CA ASN A 319 2.50 6.50 -6.64
C ASN A 319 3.12 5.16 -6.24
N ILE A 320 2.58 4.11 -6.81
CA ILE A 320 3.02 2.73 -6.60
C ILE A 320 3.83 2.32 -7.82
N TYR A 321 5.08 1.91 -7.62
CA TYR A 321 5.92 1.33 -8.66
C TYR A 321 5.97 -0.16 -8.46
N MET A 322 5.65 -0.92 -9.52
CA MET A 322 5.54 -2.37 -9.47
C MET A 322 6.49 -3.02 -10.46
N SER A 323 7.15 -4.06 -10.03
CA SER A 323 7.84 -4.97 -10.92
C SER A 323 6.84 -5.86 -11.66
N ASP A 324 6.80 -5.75 -12.98
CA ASP A 324 6.01 -6.62 -13.84
C ASP A 324 6.93 -7.66 -14.51
N VAL A 325 7.00 -8.83 -13.88
CA VAL A 325 7.86 -9.93 -14.33
C VAL A 325 7.46 -10.43 -15.71
N ARG A 326 6.16 -10.42 -16.02
CA ARG A 326 5.66 -10.96 -17.30
C ARG A 326 6.01 -10.06 -18.47
N ASN A 327 5.89 -8.74 -18.28
CA ASN A 327 6.16 -7.78 -19.33
C ASN A 327 7.61 -7.24 -19.28
N SER A 328 8.40 -7.66 -18.27
CA SER A 328 9.78 -7.19 -18.07
C SER A 328 9.88 -5.67 -18.01
N GLN A 329 9.00 -5.08 -17.24
CA GLN A 329 8.89 -3.62 -17.11
C GLN A 329 8.59 -3.20 -15.67
N ILE A 330 8.84 -1.95 -15.37
CA ILE A 330 8.34 -1.29 -14.16
C ILE A 330 7.16 -0.43 -14.56
N THR A 331 6.03 -0.64 -13.89
CA THR A 331 4.80 0.14 -14.08
C THR A 331 4.55 1.04 -12.89
N ARG A 332 4.13 2.27 -13.15
CA ARG A 332 3.69 3.23 -12.13
C ARG A 332 2.18 3.32 -12.11
N TRP A 333 1.60 3.27 -10.92
CA TRP A 333 0.19 3.45 -10.64
C TRP A 333 0.01 4.70 -9.79
N SER A 334 -0.59 5.75 -10.35
CA SER A 334 -0.87 6.97 -9.60
C SER A 334 -2.15 6.82 -8.77
N PRO A 335 -2.29 7.55 -7.65
CA PRO A 335 -3.51 7.48 -6.83
C PRO A 335 -4.77 7.70 -7.65
N GLY A 336 -5.75 6.79 -7.50
CA GLY A 336 -7.04 6.85 -8.19
C GLY A 336 -7.03 6.42 -9.65
N THR A 337 -5.90 5.97 -10.21
CA THR A 337 -5.88 5.39 -11.57
C THR A 337 -6.27 3.92 -11.55
N ILE A 338 -6.88 3.48 -12.64
CA ILE A 338 -7.26 2.07 -12.85
C ILE A 338 -6.28 1.34 -13.77
N GLU A 339 -5.30 2.06 -14.33
CA GLU A 339 -4.30 1.53 -15.25
C GLU A 339 -2.89 1.97 -14.84
N GLY A 340 -1.94 1.07 -14.95
CA GLY A 340 -0.53 1.34 -14.77
C GLY A 340 0.09 1.92 -16.03
N VAL A 341 1.06 2.81 -15.85
CA VAL A 341 1.86 3.40 -16.92
C VAL A 341 3.27 2.81 -16.86
N PRO A 342 3.76 2.15 -17.91
CA PRO A 342 5.15 1.72 -17.96
C PRO A 342 6.10 2.92 -17.81
N VAL A 343 7.08 2.82 -16.94
CA VAL A 343 8.10 3.86 -16.73
C VAL A 343 9.49 3.40 -17.13
N VAL A 344 9.76 2.10 -17.08
CA VAL A 344 10.99 1.46 -17.53
C VAL A 344 10.62 0.17 -18.29
N GLY A 345 11.32 -0.14 -19.37
CA GLY A 345 11.08 -1.35 -20.16
C GLY A 345 9.97 -1.18 -21.20
N GLU A 346 9.76 0.04 -21.74
CA GLU A 346 8.75 0.27 -22.77
C GLU A 346 8.99 -0.58 -24.03
N LYS A 347 7.88 -1.21 -24.46
CA LYS A 347 7.66 -1.99 -25.69
C LYS A 347 8.87 -2.73 -26.28
N LYS A 348 8.75 -4.05 -26.30
CA LYS A 348 9.60 -4.97 -27.04
C LYS A 348 9.89 -4.44 -28.45
N ASP A 349 11.07 -3.87 -28.65
CA ASP A 349 11.72 -3.92 -29.93
C ASP A 349 12.20 -5.37 -30.11
N GLU A 350 11.48 -6.15 -30.92
CA GLU A 350 11.76 -7.57 -31.16
C GLU A 350 13.21 -7.80 -31.69
N SER A 351 13.88 -6.73 -32.07
CA SER A 351 15.26 -6.77 -32.58
C SER A 351 16.32 -6.65 -31.48
N LYS A 352 15.95 -6.35 -30.22
CA LYS A 352 16.88 -6.22 -29.10
C LYS A 352 16.65 -7.31 -28.05
N PRO A 353 17.72 -7.90 -27.50
CA PRO A 353 17.57 -8.83 -26.38
C PRO A 353 16.90 -8.10 -25.21
N MET A 354 16.01 -8.81 -24.51
CA MET A 354 15.31 -8.34 -23.35
C MET A 354 16.31 -7.92 -22.27
N GLU A 355 16.47 -6.62 -22.00
CA GLU A 355 17.46 -6.08 -21.05
C GLU A 355 17.08 -6.32 -19.60
N ILE A 356 15.79 -6.55 -19.29
CA ILE A 356 15.30 -6.80 -17.94
C ILE A 356 14.50 -8.10 -17.93
N SER A 357 14.96 -9.10 -17.19
CA SER A 357 14.24 -10.35 -16.99
C SER A 357 14.21 -10.71 -15.51
N TYR A 358 13.05 -11.17 -15.04
CA TYR A 358 12.85 -11.61 -13.64
C TYR A 358 13.07 -10.51 -12.60
N LEU A 359 12.28 -9.42 -12.68
CA LEU A 359 12.22 -8.38 -11.65
C LEU A 359 11.52 -8.91 -10.41
N TYR A 360 12.28 -9.27 -9.37
CA TYR A 360 11.69 -9.82 -8.15
C TYR A 360 11.41 -8.78 -7.09
N ASP A 361 12.17 -7.66 -7.07
CA ASP A 361 12.00 -6.64 -6.06
C ASP A 361 12.37 -5.24 -6.55
N LEU A 362 11.91 -4.22 -5.82
CA LEU A 362 12.21 -2.80 -6.00
C LEU A 362 12.55 -2.19 -4.63
N SER A 363 13.56 -1.31 -4.59
CA SER A 363 13.94 -0.57 -3.41
C SER A 363 14.37 0.86 -3.76
#